data_4259cbcb7b2bbb2bf45b08dd136775fe
#
_entry.id   4259cbcb7b2bbb2bf45b08dd136775fe
#
_cell.length_a   1.000
_cell.length_b   1.000
_cell.length_c   1.000
_cell.angle_alpha   90.00
_cell.angle_beta   90.00
_cell.angle_gamma   90.00
#
_symmetry.space_group_name_H-M   'P 1'
#
loop_
_entity.id
_entity.type
_entity.pdbx_description
1 polymer ?
#
loop_
_entity_poly.entity_id
_entity_poly.type
_entity_poly.pdbx_seq_one_letter_code
_entity_poly.pdbx_strand_id
1 'polypeptide(L)'
;MRNPGIYVGIAVAVSLLAACSSPSAPDADVPDAPASAPLNYVALGDSAASGPRIPEQVGVPGCEQSDSNYPHVVAAQLEVASFVDVTCGGAVTENLVSTPQSTSSGDQPVQLDAVTPETDLVTVTIGGNDIGLVSTAVGCLTFANSSTGNVCKDRLTAGGVDTVAAAIADKAPGWGAMLDAVAERAPDARILVVGYGTYLPDGGCFPTQPVLPEDADYIQSSITAMNQALKTQAEEHGAEFVDTEALSVGHDVCAAVDQRYFEGVIPENPAAPLHPTAAGMAAIGDEIASIVRSE
;
A
#
# COMPACT_ATOMS: atom_id res chain seq x y z
N MET A 1 -38.73 -74.94 -44.82
CA MET A 1 -39.39 -74.10 -45.80
C MET A 1 -38.46 -72.93 -46.06
N ARG A 2 -38.04 -72.80 -47.27
CA ARG A 2 -36.95 -71.90 -47.72
C ARG A 2 -37.53 -70.49 -47.95
N ASN A 3 -36.83 -69.46 -47.53
CA ASN A 3 -37.09 -68.10 -47.99
C ASN A 3 -35.81 -67.51 -48.57
N PRO A 4 -35.86 -66.93 -49.76
CA PRO A 4 -34.67 -66.42 -50.46
C PRO A 4 -34.35 -64.93 -50.02
N GLY A 5 -33.09 -64.65 -49.84
CA GLY A 5 -32.57 -63.34 -49.57
C GLY A 5 -32.54 -62.41 -50.77
N ILE A 6 -32.79 -61.16 -50.54
CA ILE A 6 -32.64 -60.08 -51.53
C ILE A 6 -31.35 -59.32 -51.15
N TYR A 7 -30.39 -59.30 -52.13
CA TYR A 7 -29.22 -58.43 -52.00
C TYR A 7 -29.51 -57.08 -52.63
N VAL A 8 -29.37 -56.04 -51.81
CA VAL A 8 -29.39 -54.61 -52.22
C VAL A 8 -27.96 -54.15 -52.31
N GLY A 9 -27.50 -53.85 -53.47
CA GLY A 9 -26.18 -53.25 -53.68
C GLY A 9 -26.18 -51.82 -53.40
N ILE A 10 -25.26 -51.38 -52.52
CA ILE A 10 -25.02 -49.97 -52.19
C ILE A 10 -23.84 -49.51 -53.07
N ALA A 11 -24.12 -48.59 -54.00
CA ALA A 11 -23.10 -47.86 -54.72
C ALA A 11 -22.47 -46.78 -53.87
N VAL A 12 -21.17 -46.87 -53.57
CA VAL A 12 -20.42 -45.82 -52.86
C VAL A 12 -19.95 -44.81 -53.91
N ALA A 13 -20.53 -43.62 -53.83
CA ALA A 13 -20.06 -42.44 -54.55
C ALA A 13 -18.91 -41.81 -53.78
N VAL A 14 -17.70 -41.86 -54.29
CA VAL A 14 -16.50 -41.19 -53.80
C VAL A 14 -16.54 -39.75 -54.30
N SER A 15 -16.90 -38.81 -53.39
CA SER A 15 -16.81 -37.37 -53.64
C SER A 15 -15.39 -36.88 -53.28
N LEU A 16 -14.62 -36.53 -54.29
CA LEU A 16 -13.33 -35.83 -54.15
C LEU A 16 -13.57 -34.39 -53.70
N LEU A 17 -13.31 -34.08 -52.42
CA LEU A 17 -13.24 -32.71 -51.89
C LEU A 17 -11.87 -32.16 -52.25
N ALA A 18 -11.82 -31.24 -53.21
CA ALA A 18 -10.64 -30.42 -53.47
C ALA A 18 -10.50 -29.38 -52.34
N ALA A 19 -9.50 -29.55 -51.49
CA ALA A 19 -9.13 -28.57 -50.48
C ALA A 19 -8.42 -27.40 -51.17
N CYS A 20 -9.12 -26.26 -51.30
CA CYS A 20 -8.49 -24.98 -51.60
C CYS A 20 -7.72 -24.49 -50.35
N SER A 21 -6.40 -24.69 -50.37
CA SER A 21 -5.50 -24.02 -49.43
C SER A 21 -5.41 -22.55 -49.82
N SER A 22 -6.10 -21.66 -49.07
CA SER A 22 -5.84 -20.23 -49.14
C SER A 22 -4.49 -19.96 -48.53
N PRO A 23 -3.59 -19.18 -49.13
CA PRO A 23 -2.37 -18.75 -48.49
C PRO A 23 -2.77 -17.82 -47.31
N SER A 24 -2.31 -18.14 -46.10
CA SER A 24 -2.38 -17.23 -44.95
C SER A 24 -1.66 -15.95 -45.31
N ALA A 25 -2.35 -14.84 -45.23
CA ALA A 25 -1.71 -13.54 -45.32
C ALA A 25 -0.67 -13.46 -44.17
N PRO A 26 0.51 -12.84 -44.40
CA PRO A 26 1.44 -12.59 -43.31
C PRO A 26 0.73 -11.72 -42.24
N ASP A 27 0.86 -12.11 -40.98
CA ASP A 27 0.43 -11.29 -39.85
C ASP A 27 1.02 -9.88 -40.05
N ALA A 28 0.14 -8.91 -40.19
CA ALA A 28 0.56 -7.52 -40.18
C ALA A 28 1.18 -7.29 -38.80
N ASP A 29 2.48 -6.95 -38.78
CA ASP A 29 3.13 -6.43 -37.58
C ASP A 29 2.25 -5.29 -37.06
N VAL A 30 1.53 -5.53 -35.97
CA VAL A 30 0.90 -4.48 -35.19
C VAL A 30 2.08 -3.73 -34.57
N PRO A 31 2.29 -2.45 -34.89
CA PRO A 31 3.35 -1.70 -34.24
C PRO A 31 3.16 -1.81 -32.74
N ASP A 32 4.17 -2.26 -32.01
CA ASP A 32 4.19 -2.14 -30.57
C ASP A 32 3.84 -0.69 -30.21
N ALA A 33 2.87 -0.51 -29.31
CA ALA A 33 2.61 0.81 -28.76
C ALA A 33 3.94 1.37 -28.26
N PRO A 34 4.26 2.65 -28.52
CA PRO A 34 5.50 3.21 -28.05
C PRO A 34 5.59 2.98 -26.54
N ALA A 35 6.66 2.33 -26.08
CA ALA A 35 6.92 2.18 -24.67
C ALA A 35 6.86 3.57 -24.04
N SER A 36 6.06 3.74 -22.98
CA SER A 36 6.01 5.00 -22.24
C SER A 36 7.43 5.35 -21.79
N ALA A 37 7.77 6.65 -21.80
CA ALA A 37 9.08 7.08 -21.33
C ALA A 37 9.26 6.62 -19.87
N PRO A 38 10.47 6.17 -19.48
CA PRO A 38 10.72 5.81 -18.08
C PRO A 38 10.48 6.99 -17.14
N LEU A 39 9.81 6.74 -16.02
CA LEU A 39 9.37 7.77 -15.07
C LEU A 39 10.50 8.27 -14.15
N ASN A 40 10.45 9.54 -13.76
CA ASN A 40 11.19 10.07 -12.62
C ASN A 40 10.33 9.96 -11.37
N TYR A 41 10.75 9.11 -10.43
CA TYR A 41 9.95 8.75 -9.26
C TYR A 41 10.54 9.30 -7.97
N VAL A 42 9.69 9.94 -7.14
CA VAL A 42 10.01 10.41 -5.79
C VAL A 42 9.06 9.76 -4.78
N ALA A 43 9.62 9.17 -3.73
CA ALA A 43 8.84 8.61 -2.62
C ALA A 43 8.96 9.50 -1.38
N LEU A 44 7.81 9.94 -0.86
CA LEU A 44 7.64 10.71 0.36
C LEU A 44 6.96 9.84 1.42
N GLY A 45 7.19 10.13 2.70
CA GLY A 45 6.41 9.48 3.73
C GLY A 45 7.13 9.24 5.05
N ASP A 46 6.45 8.48 5.89
CA ASP A 46 6.87 8.09 7.22
C ASP A 46 7.44 6.66 7.29
N SER A 47 7.45 6.07 8.49
CA SER A 47 7.97 4.71 8.70
C SER A 47 7.17 3.61 8.01
N ALA A 48 5.90 3.83 7.67
CA ALA A 48 5.13 2.85 6.93
C ALA A 48 5.56 2.76 5.46
N ALA A 49 6.28 3.78 4.96
CA ALA A 49 6.93 3.77 3.66
C ALA A 49 8.42 3.40 3.74
N SER A 50 9.15 3.86 4.77
CA SER A 50 10.61 3.68 4.83
C SER A 50 11.04 2.24 5.10
N GLY A 51 10.26 1.43 5.79
CA GLY A 51 10.58 0.03 6.07
C GLY A 51 11.60 -0.17 7.21
N PRO A 52 11.33 0.38 8.42
CA PRO A 52 12.27 0.31 9.54
C PRO A 52 12.53 -1.14 9.95
N ARG A 53 13.83 -1.46 10.17
CA ARG A 53 14.37 -2.77 10.54
C ARG A 53 14.21 -3.88 9.49
N ILE A 54 13.68 -3.61 8.31
CA ILE A 54 13.73 -4.58 7.21
C ILE A 54 15.16 -4.51 6.63
N PRO A 55 15.91 -5.63 6.56
CA PRO A 55 17.23 -5.66 5.90
C PRO A 55 17.10 -5.53 4.37
N GLU A 56 18.05 -4.91 3.67
CA GLU A 56 19.14 -4.10 4.21
C GLU A 56 18.68 -2.66 4.42
N GLN A 57 19.15 -2.05 5.52
CA GLN A 57 18.89 -0.63 5.76
C GLN A 57 19.85 0.20 4.90
N VAL A 58 19.30 1.13 4.15
CA VAL A 58 20.00 1.97 3.17
C VAL A 58 19.65 3.45 3.37
N GLY A 59 20.08 4.31 2.45
CA GLY A 59 19.68 5.72 2.42
C GLY A 59 20.26 6.56 3.54
N VAL A 60 19.46 7.52 4.05
CA VAL A 60 19.92 8.49 5.02
C VAL A 60 19.90 7.91 6.44
N PRO A 61 21.04 7.92 7.17
CA PRO A 61 21.05 7.45 8.54
C PRO A 61 20.03 8.17 9.41
N GLY A 62 19.25 7.41 10.19
CA GLY A 62 18.21 7.94 11.07
C GLY A 62 16.80 7.98 10.47
N CYS A 63 16.66 7.76 9.15
CA CYS A 63 15.35 7.62 8.48
C CYS A 63 14.85 6.17 8.42
N GLU A 64 15.71 5.19 8.72
CA GLU A 64 15.36 3.78 8.76
C GLU A 64 14.76 3.28 7.42
N GLN A 65 15.37 3.65 6.30
CA GLN A 65 14.97 3.22 4.97
C GLN A 65 15.53 1.83 4.66
N SER A 66 14.71 0.97 4.04
CA SER A 66 15.12 -0.34 3.55
C SER A 66 15.17 -0.36 2.02
N ASP A 67 16.11 -1.12 1.44
CA ASP A 67 16.12 -1.42 0.00
C ASP A 67 15.00 -2.36 -0.43
N SER A 68 14.27 -2.91 0.55
CA SER A 68 13.11 -3.77 0.35
C SER A 68 11.80 -3.07 0.76
N ASN A 69 11.79 -1.74 0.90
CA ASN A 69 10.56 -0.98 1.13
C ASN A 69 9.72 -0.88 -0.15
N TYR A 70 8.43 -0.52 -0.05
CA TYR A 70 7.57 -0.46 -1.23
C TYR A 70 8.07 0.55 -2.29
N PRO A 71 8.69 1.70 -1.95
CA PRO A 71 9.27 2.59 -2.94
C PRO A 71 10.32 1.93 -3.84
N HIS A 72 11.22 1.12 -3.26
CA HIS A 72 12.21 0.37 -4.04
C HIS A 72 11.56 -0.71 -4.92
N VAL A 73 10.51 -1.37 -4.43
CA VAL A 73 9.74 -2.34 -5.22
C VAL A 73 9.09 -1.65 -6.43
N VAL A 74 8.43 -0.51 -6.23
CA VAL A 74 7.82 0.31 -7.30
C VAL A 74 8.88 0.71 -8.32
N ALA A 75 10.01 1.25 -7.86
CA ALA A 75 11.09 1.69 -8.75
C ALA A 75 11.63 0.56 -9.62
N ALA A 76 11.81 -0.64 -9.03
CA ALA A 76 12.27 -1.83 -9.73
C ALA A 76 11.22 -2.37 -10.71
N GLN A 77 9.97 -2.44 -10.30
CA GLN A 77 8.86 -2.95 -11.10
C GLN A 77 8.57 -2.07 -12.32
N LEU A 78 8.66 -0.74 -12.18
CA LEU A 78 8.40 0.22 -13.25
C LEU A 78 9.65 0.53 -14.10
N GLU A 79 10.82 0.01 -13.73
CA GLU A 79 12.08 0.30 -14.41
C GLU A 79 12.28 1.82 -14.60
N VAL A 80 12.09 2.60 -13.52
CA VAL A 80 12.07 4.06 -13.57
C VAL A 80 13.41 4.66 -14.05
N ALA A 81 13.36 5.83 -14.71
CA ALA A 81 14.56 6.53 -15.18
C ALA A 81 15.41 7.08 -14.03
N SER A 82 14.75 7.58 -12.99
CA SER A 82 15.38 8.04 -11.76
C SER A 82 14.48 7.71 -10.55
N PHE A 83 15.11 7.49 -9.40
CA PHE A 83 14.42 7.19 -8.16
C PHE A 83 15.07 7.94 -6.99
N VAL A 84 14.22 8.65 -6.23
CA VAL A 84 14.63 9.35 -5.01
C VAL A 84 13.68 8.94 -3.88
N ASP A 85 14.21 8.24 -2.88
CA ASP A 85 13.51 7.88 -1.66
C ASP A 85 13.92 8.83 -0.53
N VAL A 86 13.00 9.69 -0.10
CA VAL A 86 13.18 10.59 1.04
C VAL A 86 12.23 10.27 2.19
N THR A 87 11.63 9.08 2.18
CA THR A 87 10.82 8.60 3.31
C THR A 87 11.64 8.54 4.58
N CYS A 88 11.04 8.86 5.74
CA CYS A 88 11.79 8.92 6.98
C CYS A 88 10.95 8.50 8.17
N GLY A 89 11.43 7.53 8.93
CA GLY A 89 10.76 7.04 10.12
C GLY A 89 10.36 8.15 11.08
N GLY A 90 9.10 8.17 11.52
CA GLY A 90 8.58 9.18 12.45
C GLY A 90 8.17 10.51 11.81
N ALA A 91 8.25 10.66 10.48
CA ALA A 91 7.83 11.90 9.81
C ALA A 91 6.37 12.23 10.08
N VAL A 92 6.08 13.50 10.26
CA VAL A 92 4.74 14.12 10.28
C VAL A 92 4.58 15.02 9.05
N THR A 93 3.36 15.42 8.74
CA THR A 93 3.07 16.23 7.55
C THR A 93 3.95 17.48 7.43
N GLU A 94 4.25 18.16 8.54
CA GLU A 94 5.13 19.32 8.54
C GLU A 94 6.56 19.01 8.09
N ASN A 95 7.04 17.76 8.30
CA ASN A 95 8.36 17.33 7.83
C ASN A 95 8.40 17.12 6.30
N LEU A 96 7.25 16.90 5.71
CA LEU A 96 7.16 16.82 4.25
C LEU A 96 7.25 18.20 3.59
N VAL A 97 6.61 19.23 4.19
CA VAL A 97 6.37 20.49 3.47
C VAL A 97 7.13 21.71 3.97
N SER A 98 7.49 21.80 5.26
CA SER A 98 7.94 23.06 5.83
C SER A 98 9.03 22.97 6.90
N THR A 99 9.17 21.85 7.58
CA THR A 99 10.05 21.75 8.76
C THR A 99 11.02 20.58 8.61
N PRO A 100 12.34 20.81 8.66
CA PRO A 100 13.31 19.73 8.71
C PRO A 100 13.00 18.73 9.83
N GLN A 101 13.18 17.45 9.57
CA GLN A 101 12.96 16.41 10.57
C GLN A 101 14.22 16.15 11.37
N SER A 102 14.17 16.33 12.70
CA SER A 102 15.27 15.95 13.58
C SER A 102 15.28 14.44 13.82
N THR A 103 16.38 13.78 13.47
CA THR A 103 16.61 12.34 13.67
C THR A 103 17.81 12.10 14.60
N SER A 104 17.99 10.84 14.99
CA SER A 104 19.18 10.45 15.80
C SER A 104 20.51 10.69 15.09
N SER A 105 20.50 10.92 13.78
CA SER A 105 21.68 11.13 12.94
C SER A 105 21.79 12.56 12.39
N GLY A 106 20.97 13.48 12.90
CA GLY A 106 20.93 14.89 12.52
C GLY A 106 19.64 15.27 11.81
N ASP A 107 19.53 16.54 11.44
CA ASP A 107 18.35 17.07 10.77
C ASP A 107 18.31 16.61 9.31
N GLN A 108 17.15 16.16 8.87
CA GLN A 108 16.86 15.80 7.48
C GLN A 108 16.13 16.96 6.80
N PRO A 109 16.44 17.26 5.53
CA PRO A 109 15.72 18.28 4.77
C PRO A 109 14.22 18.00 4.70
N VAL A 110 13.46 19.04 4.37
CA VAL A 110 12.05 18.90 4.01
C VAL A 110 11.93 17.96 2.82
N GLN A 111 11.08 16.93 2.94
CA GLN A 111 10.98 15.88 1.90
C GLN A 111 10.55 16.44 0.53
N LEU A 112 9.71 17.48 0.51
CA LEU A 112 9.26 18.15 -0.70
C LEU A 112 10.40 18.77 -1.53
N ASP A 113 11.57 19.01 -0.93
CA ASP A 113 12.74 19.51 -1.67
C ASP A 113 13.27 18.52 -2.71
N ALA A 114 12.92 17.24 -2.61
CA ALA A 114 13.24 16.21 -3.60
C ALA A 114 12.31 16.24 -4.83
N VAL A 115 11.13 16.85 -4.73
CA VAL A 115 10.16 16.95 -5.82
C VAL A 115 10.54 18.11 -6.72
N THR A 116 10.65 17.85 -8.03
CA THR A 116 11.02 18.83 -9.05
C THR A 116 10.01 18.84 -10.19
N PRO A 117 10.01 19.87 -11.07
CA PRO A 117 9.11 19.88 -12.22
C PRO A 117 9.26 18.69 -13.19
N GLU A 118 10.39 17.97 -13.12
CA GLU A 118 10.66 16.79 -13.92
C GLU A 118 10.20 15.49 -13.26
N THR A 119 9.60 15.56 -12.06
CA THR A 119 9.05 14.39 -11.36
C THR A 119 7.76 13.95 -12.06
N ASP A 120 7.68 12.67 -12.43
CA ASP A 120 6.53 12.09 -13.14
C ASP A 120 5.62 11.31 -12.20
N LEU A 121 6.16 10.75 -11.12
CA LEU A 121 5.45 9.94 -10.14
C LEU A 121 5.85 10.32 -8.72
N VAL A 122 4.85 10.52 -7.85
CA VAL A 122 5.05 10.70 -6.41
C VAL A 122 4.19 9.68 -5.66
N THR A 123 4.78 8.94 -4.73
CA THR A 123 4.02 8.20 -3.71
C THR A 123 4.19 8.86 -2.35
N VAL A 124 3.12 8.89 -1.54
CA VAL A 124 3.19 9.44 -0.19
C VAL A 124 2.39 8.60 0.80
N THR A 125 3.04 8.18 1.90
CA THR A 125 2.40 7.56 3.06
C THR A 125 2.64 8.44 4.27
N ILE A 126 1.60 9.09 4.77
CA ILE A 126 1.69 10.05 5.88
C ILE A 126 0.37 10.11 6.66
N GLY A 127 0.40 10.61 7.89
CA GLY A 127 -0.78 10.86 8.71
C GLY A 127 -0.78 10.06 10.01
N GLY A 128 -0.23 8.85 10.02
CA GLY A 128 -0.19 8.01 11.22
C GLY A 128 0.49 8.68 12.41
N ASN A 129 1.61 9.37 12.18
CA ASN A 129 2.31 10.12 13.23
C ASN A 129 1.61 11.42 13.59
N ASP A 130 0.94 12.09 12.65
CA ASP A 130 0.17 13.33 12.91
C ASP A 130 -0.90 13.13 13.96
N ILE A 131 -1.55 11.95 13.98
CA ILE A 131 -2.60 11.60 14.93
C ILE A 131 -2.11 10.73 16.09
N GLY A 132 -0.82 10.41 16.16
CA GLY A 132 -0.23 9.57 17.20
C GLY A 132 -0.73 8.11 17.18
N LEU A 133 -0.93 7.52 15.99
CA LEU A 133 -1.52 6.19 15.82
C LEU A 133 -0.75 5.10 16.58
N VAL A 134 0.58 5.06 16.45
CA VAL A 134 1.42 4.08 17.15
C VAL A 134 1.31 4.23 18.68
N SER A 135 1.35 5.47 19.20
CA SER A 135 1.21 5.72 20.63
C SER A 135 -0.18 5.34 21.15
N THR A 136 -1.21 5.52 20.34
CA THR A 136 -2.58 5.06 20.62
C THR A 136 -2.62 3.54 20.74
N ALA A 137 -2.09 2.81 19.75
CA ALA A 137 -2.03 1.35 19.74
C ALA A 137 -1.24 0.80 20.95
N VAL A 138 -0.07 1.39 21.25
CA VAL A 138 0.73 1.04 22.45
C VAL A 138 -0.03 1.31 23.74
N GLY A 139 -0.80 2.41 23.82
CA GLY A 139 -1.64 2.74 24.97
C GLY A 139 -2.84 1.82 25.18
N CYS A 140 -3.12 0.92 24.25
CA CYS A 140 -4.18 -0.11 24.32
C CYS A 140 -3.66 -1.49 24.71
N LEU A 141 -2.35 -1.66 24.88
CA LEU A 141 -1.78 -2.95 25.23
C LEU A 141 -2.13 -3.37 26.66
N THR A 142 -2.38 -4.66 26.83
CA THR A 142 -2.60 -5.29 28.15
C THR A 142 -1.95 -6.67 28.23
N PHE A 143 -1.38 -6.96 29.39
CA PHE A 143 -0.87 -8.28 29.73
C PHE A 143 -1.70 -8.92 30.86
N ALA A 144 -2.93 -8.41 31.08
CA ALA A 144 -3.85 -8.97 32.04
C ALA A 144 -4.40 -10.33 31.56
N ASN A 145 -4.75 -11.20 32.51
CA ASN A 145 -5.33 -12.52 32.21
C ASN A 145 -6.85 -12.47 31.92
N SER A 146 -7.35 -11.36 31.41
CA SER A 146 -8.75 -11.17 31.04
C SER A 146 -8.87 -10.88 29.57
N SER A 147 -9.80 -11.52 28.90
CA SER A 147 -10.10 -11.29 27.47
C SER A 147 -11.37 -10.43 27.29
N THR A 148 -11.84 -9.76 28.34
CA THR A 148 -13.06 -8.95 28.32
C THR A 148 -12.81 -7.54 28.79
N GLY A 149 -13.61 -6.60 28.30
CA GLY A 149 -13.47 -5.16 28.55
C GLY A 149 -12.54 -4.49 27.55
N ASN A 150 -12.09 -3.31 27.90
CA ASN A 150 -11.13 -2.54 27.11
C ASN A 150 -10.13 -1.79 28.02
N VAL A 151 -8.99 -1.41 27.47
CA VAL A 151 -7.95 -0.64 28.15
C VAL A 151 -7.99 0.82 27.72
N CYS A 152 -8.25 1.07 26.43
CA CYS A 152 -8.10 2.40 25.87
C CYS A 152 -9.38 2.97 25.25
N LYS A 153 -10.27 2.17 24.67
CA LYS A 153 -11.48 2.63 23.97
C LYS A 153 -12.31 3.59 24.81
N ASP A 154 -12.71 3.16 26.04
CA ASP A 154 -13.54 3.99 26.93
C ASP A 154 -12.84 5.31 27.33
N ARG A 155 -11.53 5.26 27.51
CA ARG A 155 -10.73 6.45 27.83
C ARG A 155 -10.65 7.41 26.65
N LEU A 156 -10.46 6.90 25.43
CA LEU A 156 -10.32 7.69 24.20
C LEU A 156 -11.66 8.24 23.69
N THR A 157 -12.78 7.61 24.11
CA THR A 157 -14.14 8.07 23.78
C THR A 157 -14.88 8.68 24.98
N ALA A 158 -14.17 9.00 26.07
CA ALA A 158 -14.75 9.54 27.29
C ALA A 158 -15.46 10.89 27.04
N GLY A 159 -16.61 11.07 27.71
CA GLY A 159 -17.39 12.31 27.57
C GLY A 159 -18.10 12.46 26.23
N GLY A 160 -18.19 11.41 25.42
CA GLY A 160 -18.84 11.43 24.09
C GLY A 160 -17.97 12.07 22.99
N VAL A 161 -16.70 12.25 23.24
CA VAL A 161 -15.72 12.78 22.26
C VAL A 161 -14.71 11.67 21.96
N ASP A 162 -14.66 11.22 20.71
CA ASP A 162 -13.58 10.36 20.23
C ASP A 162 -12.36 11.21 19.90
N THR A 163 -11.30 11.04 20.70
CA THR A 163 -10.08 11.87 20.59
C THR A 163 -9.27 11.56 19.34
N VAL A 164 -9.31 10.32 18.84
CA VAL A 164 -8.62 9.94 17.61
C VAL A 164 -9.37 10.47 16.39
N ALA A 165 -10.69 10.33 16.35
CA ALA A 165 -11.51 10.90 15.29
C ALA A 165 -11.39 12.44 15.24
N ALA A 166 -11.32 13.10 16.40
CA ALA A 166 -11.08 14.55 16.49
C ALA A 166 -9.70 14.94 15.94
N ALA A 167 -8.66 14.15 16.24
CA ALA A 167 -7.31 14.38 15.69
C ALA A 167 -7.27 14.19 14.17
N ILE A 168 -7.95 13.17 13.63
CA ILE A 168 -8.08 12.97 12.18
C ILE A 168 -8.74 14.19 11.53
N ALA A 169 -9.86 14.67 12.08
CA ALA A 169 -10.58 15.83 11.55
C ALA A 169 -9.74 17.13 11.61
N ASP A 170 -8.91 17.30 12.65
CA ASP A 170 -7.99 18.43 12.80
C ASP A 170 -6.86 18.39 11.77
N LYS A 171 -6.32 17.19 11.48
CA LYS A 171 -5.15 17.01 10.61
C LYS A 171 -5.47 16.92 9.12
N ALA A 172 -6.64 16.40 8.76
CA ALA A 172 -7.02 16.14 7.37
C ALA A 172 -6.83 17.33 6.42
N PRO A 173 -7.19 18.59 6.76
CA PRO A 173 -6.93 19.73 5.88
C PRO A 173 -5.43 19.95 5.59
N GLY A 174 -4.55 19.57 6.53
CA GLY A 174 -3.10 19.65 6.35
C GLY A 174 -2.59 18.63 5.32
N TRP A 175 -3.23 17.46 5.22
CA TRP A 175 -2.90 16.45 4.21
C TRP A 175 -3.25 16.95 2.80
N GLY A 176 -4.43 17.59 2.64
CA GLY A 176 -4.79 18.23 1.37
C GLY A 176 -3.83 19.36 0.97
N ALA A 177 -3.49 20.24 1.90
CA ALA A 177 -2.53 21.31 1.65
C ALA A 177 -1.12 20.78 1.29
N MET A 178 -0.70 19.64 1.84
CA MET A 178 0.54 18.95 1.46
C MET A 178 0.46 18.45 0.00
N LEU A 179 -0.67 17.87 -0.41
CA LEU A 179 -0.87 17.42 -1.79
C LEU A 179 -0.83 18.58 -2.79
N ASP A 180 -1.45 19.73 -2.44
CA ASP A 180 -1.36 20.96 -3.25
C ASP A 180 0.10 21.40 -3.40
N ALA A 181 0.90 21.36 -2.34
CA ALA A 181 2.31 21.73 -2.40
C ALA A 181 3.15 20.78 -3.27
N VAL A 182 2.81 19.47 -3.29
CA VAL A 182 3.44 18.50 -4.21
C VAL A 182 3.05 18.83 -5.65
N ALA A 183 1.76 19.04 -5.93
CA ALA A 183 1.27 19.38 -7.27
C ALA A 183 1.82 20.73 -7.78
N GLU A 184 2.06 21.71 -6.90
CA GLU A 184 2.71 22.97 -7.26
C GLU A 184 4.16 22.77 -7.72
N ARG A 185 4.90 21.83 -7.07
CA ARG A 185 6.29 21.50 -7.44
C ARG A 185 6.39 20.67 -8.72
N ALA A 186 5.48 19.73 -8.92
CA ALA A 186 5.45 18.81 -10.05
C ALA A 186 4.04 18.74 -10.64
N PRO A 187 3.62 19.76 -11.42
CA PRO A 187 2.23 19.89 -11.89
C PRO A 187 1.80 18.79 -12.87
N ASP A 188 2.73 18.10 -13.49
CA ASP A 188 2.47 17.00 -14.41
C ASP A 188 2.65 15.62 -13.74
N ALA A 189 3.03 15.58 -12.46
CA ALA A 189 3.25 14.32 -11.74
C ALA A 189 1.93 13.64 -11.38
N ARG A 190 1.92 12.32 -11.50
CA ARG A 190 0.90 11.48 -10.89
C ARG A 190 1.20 11.32 -9.40
N ILE A 191 0.25 11.61 -8.53
CA ILE A 191 0.42 11.57 -7.07
C ILE A 191 -0.45 10.45 -6.51
N LEU A 192 0.17 9.49 -5.83
CA LEU A 192 -0.49 8.35 -5.20
C LEU A 192 -0.36 8.45 -3.67
N VAL A 193 -1.48 8.65 -2.98
CA VAL A 193 -1.57 8.58 -1.51
C VAL A 193 -1.75 7.12 -1.12
N VAL A 194 -0.76 6.56 -0.44
CA VAL A 194 -0.76 5.15 -0.03
C VAL A 194 -1.30 5.06 1.40
N GLY A 195 -2.43 4.40 1.57
CA GLY A 195 -3.11 4.25 2.86
C GLY A 195 -2.37 3.30 3.82
N TYR A 196 -2.94 3.12 5.01
CA TYR A 196 -2.49 2.16 6.02
C TYR A 196 -3.34 0.89 5.94
N GLY A 197 -2.76 -0.26 6.24
CA GLY A 197 -3.40 -1.56 6.02
C GLY A 197 -4.40 -1.99 7.10
N THR A 198 -4.91 -3.19 6.92
CA THR A 198 -5.61 -3.93 7.96
C THR A 198 -4.57 -4.50 8.93
N TYR A 199 -4.39 -3.85 10.07
CA TYR A 199 -3.45 -4.31 11.10
C TYR A 199 -4.07 -5.35 12.01
N LEU A 200 -5.34 -5.18 12.37
CA LEU A 200 -6.07 -6.05 13.29
C LEU A 200 -7.36 -6.56 12.62
N PRO A 201 -7.63 -7.88 12.63
CA PRO A 201 -8.91 -8.41 12.20
C PRO A 201 -9.99 -8.12 13.25
N ASP A 202 -11.26 -8.34 12.90
CA ASP A 202 -12.39 -8.21 13.82
C ASP A 202 -12.13 -9.02 15.10
N GLY A 203 -12.24 -8.36 16.25
CA GLY A 203 -11.98 -8.93 17.57
C GLY A 203 -10.52 -9.21 17.89
N GLY A 204 -9.58 -8.88 16.99
CA GLY A 204 -8.15 -9.12 17.19
C GLY A 204 -7.79 -10.59 17.42
N CYS A 205 -6.67 -10.85 18.10
CA CYS A 205 -6.20 -12.21 18.40
C CYS A 205 -5.58 -12.33 19.80
N PHE A 206 -6.22 -11.72 20.80
CA PHE A 206 -5.74 -11.87 22.19
C PHE A 206 -5.69 -13.35 22.61
N PRO A 207 -4.64 -13.83 23.30
CA PRO A 207 -3.51 -13.07 23.85
C PRO A 207 -2.28 -13.01 22.92
N THR A 208 -2.34 -13.55 21.69
CA THR A 208 -1.18 -13.56 20.77
C THR A 208 -0.71 -12.14 20.50
N GLN A 209 -1.67 -11.24 20.20
CA GLN A 209 -1.43 -9.80 20.28
C GLN A 209 -2.10 -9.30 21.58
N PRO A 210 -1.37 -8.55 22.42
CA PRO A 210 -1.85 -8.18 23.76
C PRO A 210 -2.80 -6.96 23.70
N VAL A 211 -3.79 -7.00 22.82
CA VAL A 211 -4.85 -6.01 22.63
C VAL A 211 -6.19 -6.70 22.79
N LEU A 212 -7.05 -6.19 23.67
CA LEU A 212 -8.37 -6.78 23.89
C LEU A 212 -9.27 -6.61 22.66
N PRO A 213 -10.26 -7.50 22.44
CA PRO A 213 -11.12 -7.44 21.26
C PRO A 213 -11.75 -6.07 20.98
N GLU A 214 -12.32 -5.43 21.99
CA GLU A 214 -12.95 -4.10 21.84
C GLU A 214 -11.94 -2.99 21.51
N ASP A 215 -10.71 -3.09 22.02
CA ASP A 215 -9.63 -2.15 21.71
C ASP A 215 -9.06 -2.44 20.30
N ALA A 216 -8.99 -3.70 19.88
CA ALA A 216 -8.57 -4.08 18.53
C ALA A 216 -9.51 -3.52 17.47
N ASP A 217 -10.82 -3.72 17.67
CA ASP A 217 -11.85 -3.16 16.79
C ASP A 217 -11.79 -1.61 16.75
N TYR A 218 -11.56 -0.98 17.91
CA TYR A 218 -11.43 0.47 17.99
C TYR A 218 -10.19 0.99 17.24
N ILE A 219 -9.03 0.35 17.40
CA ILE A 219 -7.80 0.74 16.70
C ILE A 219 -8.00 0.59 15.18
N GLN A 220 -8.51 -0.58 14.71
CA GLN A 220 -8.69 -0.77 13.28
C GLN A 220 -9.74 0.19 12.70
N SER A 221 -10.85 0.44 13.42
CA SER A 221 -11.83 1.44 12.97
C SER A 221 -11.25 2.86 12.89
N SER A 222 -10.29 3.20 13.76
CA SER A 222 -9.57 4.49 13.70
C SER A 222 -8.66 4.57 12.48
N ILE A 223 -7.98 3.46 12.10
CA ILE A 223 -7.17 3.37 10.89
C ILE A 223 -8.07 3.52 9.65
N THR A 224 -9.20 2.82 9.60
CA THR A 224 -10.19 2.94 8.52
C THR A 224 -10.70 4.38 8.38
N ALA A 225 -11.01 5.05 9.50
CA ALA A 225 -11.43 6.45 9.48
C ALA A 225 -10.34 7.39 8.96
N MET A 226 -9.07 7.15 9.32
CA MET A 226 -7.93 7.90 8.79
C MET A 226 -7.75 7.67 7.29
N ASN A 227 -7.80 6.41 6.81
CA ASN A 227 -7.74 6.08 5.39
C ASN A 227 -8.85 6.77 4.60
N GLN A 228 -10.07 6.80 5.14
CA GLN A 228 -11.19 7.50 4.51
C GLN A 228 -10.93 9.01 4.40
N ALA A 229 -10.34 9.62 5.42
CA ALA A 229 -9.98 11.03 5.39
C ALA A 229 -8.83 11.29 4.39
N LEU A 230 -7.79 10.45 4.36
CA LEU A 230 -6.70 10.51 3.38
C LEU A 230 -7.23 10.38 1.96
N LYS A 231 -8.12 9.40 1.71
CA LYS A 231 -8.77 9.21 0.42
C LYS A 231 -9.56 10.44 -0.01
N THR A 232 -10.35 11.02 0.90
CA THR A 232 -11.13 12.24 0.63
C THR A 232 -10.20 13.39 0.23
N GLN A 233 -9.10 13.59 0.97
CA GLN A 233 -8.14 14.64 0.63
C GLN A 233 -7.42 14.35 -0.69
N ALA A 234 -7.07 13.10 -0.97
CA ALA A 234 -6.49 12.73 -2.26
C ALA A 234 -7.41 13.11 -3.42
N GLU A 235 -8.68 12.67 -3.36
CA GLU A 235 -9.68 12.93 -4.40
C GLU A 235 -9.99 14.43 -4.57
N GLU A 236 -10.07 15.20 -3.48
CA GLU A 236 -10.33 16.63 -3.50
C GLU A 236 -9.15 17.45 -4.06
N HIS A 237 -7.93 16.95 -3.90
CA HIS A 237 -6.68 17.62 -4.32
C HIS A 237 -6.01 16.99 -5.54
N GLY A 238 -6.77 16.20 -6.33
CA GLY A 238 -6.31 15.68 -7.63
C GLY A 238 -5.27 14.57 -7.56
N ALA A 239 -5.16 13.90 -6.42
CA ALA A 239 -4.33 12.72 -6.23
C ALA A 239 -5.19 11.44 -6.21
N GLU A 240 -4.54 10.28 -6.35
CA GLU A 240 -5.17 8.98 -6.28
C GLU A 240 -4.93 8.34 -4.91
N PHE A 241 -5.85 7.48 -4.47
CA PHE A 241 -5.69 6.74 -3.22
C PHE A 241 -5.45 5.26 -3.47
N VAL A 242 -4.38 4.71 -2.90
CA VAL A 242 -4.07 3.28 -2.93
C VAL A 242 -4.62 2.64 -1.66
N ASP A 243 -5.60 1.75 -1.81
CA ASP A 243 -6.31 1.09 -0.70
C ASP A 243 -5.53 -0.13 -0.19
N THR A 244 -4.54 0.13 0.67
CA THR A 244 -3.76 -0.92 1.31
C THR A 244 -4.54 -1.68 2.39
N GLU A 245 -5.65 -1.12 2.90
CA GLU A 245 -6.51 -1.81 3.85
C GLU A 245 -7.21 -3.01 3.17
N ALA A 246 -7.82 -2.79 2.01
CA ALA A 246 -8.42 -3.87 1.23
C ALA A 246 -7.38 -4.90 0.77
N LEU A 247 -6.19 -4.46 0.34
CA LEU A 247 -5.08 -5.31 -0.10
C LEU A 247 -4.62 -6.29 0.99
N SER A 248 -4.67 -5.88 2.25
CA SER A 248 -4.07 -6.61 3.37
C SER A 248 -5.03 -7.41 4.23
N VAL A 249 -6.30 -7.53 3.84
CA VAL A 249 -7.28 -8.38 4.53
C VAL A 249 -6.79 -9.83 4.60
N GLY A 250 -6.71 -10.38 5.82
CA GLY A 250 -6.19 -11.73 6.09
C GLY A 250 -4.67 -11.84 6.18
N HIS A 251 -3.96 -10.73 6.02
CA HIS A 251 -2.50 -10.61 6.17
C HIS A 251 -2.10 -9.70 7.34
N ASP A 252 -2.99 -9.55 8.30
CA ASP A 252 -2.85 -8.75 9.50
C ASP A 252 -1.87 -9.36 10.52
N VAL A 253 -1.68 -8.72 11.66
CA VAL A 253 -0.75 -9.15 12.73
C VAL A 253 -1.13 -10.49 13.38
N CYS A 254 -2.35 -10.99 13.14
CA CYS A 254 -2.86 -12.25 13.67
C CYS A 254 -2.66 -13.43 12.69
N ALA A 255 -2.33 -13.14 11.44
CA ALA A 255 -2.03 -14.16 10.44
C ALA A 255 -0.76 -14.97 10.82
N ALA A 256 -0.53 -16.10 10.16
CA ALA A 256 0.71 -16.85 10.31
C ALA A 256 1.92 -15.98 9.95
N VAL A 257 3.06 -16.19 10.61
CA VAL A 257 4.25 -15.32 10.51
C VAL A 257 4.70 -15.10 9.05
N ASP A 258 4.63 -16.15 8.23
CA ASP A 258 4.99 -16.12 6.80
C ASP A 258 3.90 -15.56 5.88
N GLN A 259 2.74 -15.22 6.45
CA GLN A 259 1.60 -14.65 5.72
C GLN A 259 1.33 -13.19 6.08
N ARG A 260 2.00 -12.66 7.10
CA ARG A 260 1.77 -11.31 7.60
C ARG A 260 2.34 -10.24 6.67
N TYR A 261 1.53 -9.23 6.39
CA TYR A 261 1.98 -7.97 5.79
C TYR A 261 2.37 -6.93 6.84
N PHE A 262 1.93 -7.11 8.10
CA PHE A 262 2.25 -6.22 9.21
C PHE A 262 2.75 -7.01 10.41
N GLU A 263 3.80 -6.51 11.06
CA GLU A 263 4.31 -7.08 12.29
C GLU A 263 3.47 -6.70 13.50
N GLY A 264 3.40 -7.64 14.42
CA GLY A 264 2.75 -7.44 15.71
C GLY A 264 3.58 -6.59 16.66
N VAL A 265 3.08 -6.48 17.90
CA VAL A 265 3.77 -5.77 18.99
C VAL A 265 5.13 -6.40 19.32
N ILE A 266 5.22 -7.75 19.22
CA ILE A 266 6.46 -8.51 19.35
C ILE A 266 6.82 -9.02 17.97
N PRO A 267 7.83 -8.46 17.30
CA PRO A 267 8.20 -8.85 15.95
C PRO A 267 8.73 -10.28 15.89
N GLU A 268 8.29 -11.01 14.88
CA GLU A 268 8.77 -12.36 14.53
C GLU A 268 9.44 -12.34 13.14
N ASN A 269 9.14 -11.37 12.29
CA ASN A 269 9.88 -11.03 11.07
C ASN A 269 10.84 -9.86 11.32
N PRO A 270 11.87 -9.68 10.50
CA PRO A 270 12.77 -8.54 10.58
C PRO A 270 12.08 -7.26 10.08
N ALA A 271 11.24 -6.67 10.92
CA ALA A 271 10.57 -5.40 10.72
C ALA A 271 10.36 -4.72 12.09
N ALA A 272 10.06 -3.44 12.11
CA ALA A 272 9.71 -2.76 13.35
C ALA A 272 8.31 -3.20 13.85
N PRO A 273 8.05 -3.20 15.18
CA PRO A 273 6.72 -3.46 15.71
C PRO A 273 5.66 -2.57 15.07
N LEU A 274 4.50 -3.14 14.74
CA LEU A 274 3.35 -2.41 14.16
C LEU A 274 3.67 -1.75 12.81
N HIS A 275 4.61 -2.27 12.04
CA HIS A 275 5.00 -1.76 10.72
C HIS A 275 4.90 -2.86 9.65
N PRO A 276 4.88 -2.49 8.37
CA PRO A 276 4.90 -3.46 7.29
C PRO A 276 6.11 -4.38 7.36
N THR A 277 5.90 -5.65 7.01
CA THR A 277 6.98 -6.62 6.76
C THR A 277 7.53 -6.45 5.34
N ALA A 278 8.63 -7.12 5.01
CA ALA A 278 9.11 -7.15 3.63
C ALA A 278 8.06 -7.73 2.66
N ALA A 279 7.25 -8.71 3.08
CA ALA A 279 6.15 -9.23 2.28
C ALA A 279 5.03 -8.20 2.08
N GLY A 280 4.70 -7.43 3.13
CA GLY A 280 3.74 -6.32 3.03
C GLY A 280 4.24 -5.21 2.12
N MET A 281 5.51 -4.82 2.24
CA MET A 281 6.13 -3.85 1.35
C MET A 281 6.12 -4.30 -0.11
N ALA A 282 6.42 -5.58 -0.37
CA ALA A 282 6.36 -6.13 -1.72
C ALA A 282 4.93 -6.08 -2.29
N ALA A 283 3.92 -6.49 -1.51
CA ALA A 283 2.52 -6.47 -1.95
C ALA A 283 2.04 -5.03 -2.26
N ILE A 284 2.38 -4.07 -1.40
CA ILE A 284 2.04 -2.65 -1.62
C ILE A 284 2.72 -2.12 -2.89
N GLY A 285 4.01 -2.43 -3.07
CA GLY A 285 4.77 -2.00 -4.25
C GLY A 285 4.24 -2.61 -5.55
N ASP A 286 3.88 -3.89 -5.54
CA ASP A 286 3.28 -4.58 -6.69
C ASP A 286 1.93 -3.98 -7.07
N GLU A 287 1.08 -3.66 -6.09
CA GLU A 287 -0.21 -2.99 -6.29
C GLU A 287 -0.03 -1.61 -6.93
N ILE A 288 0.87 -0.78 -6.38
CA ILE A 288 1.18 0.54 -6.93
C ILE A 288 1.69 0.42 -8.37
N ALA A 289 2.62 -0.48 -8.62
CA ALA A 289 3.13 -0.70 -9.98
C ALA A 289 2.05 -1.19 -10.95
N SER A 290 1.09 -1.99 -10.48
CA SER A 290 -0.08 -2.41 -11.26
C SER A 290 -0.99 -1.22 -11.61
N ILE A 291 -1.28 -0.35 -10.62
CA ILE A 291 -2.07 0.87 -10.82
C ILE A 291 -1.41 1.79 -11.85
N VAL A 292 -0.10 2.01 -11.74
CA VAL A 292 0.64 2.90 -12.66
C VAL A 292 0.66 2.36 -14.10
N ARG A 293 0.73 1.02 -14.28
CA ARG A 293 0.74 0.40 -15.61
C ARG A 293 -0.63 0.31 -16.28
N SER A 294 -1.72 0.44 -15.52
CA SER A 294 -3.09 0.24 -16.04
C SER A 294 -3.63 1.42 -16.84
N GLU A 295 -2.90 2.51 -16.94
CA GLU A 295 -3.21 3.70 -17.75
C GLU A 295 -2.22 3.91 -18.89
#